data_748fb6188a3f62e31e7ee01681986082
#
_entry.id   748fb6188a3f62e31e7ee01681986082
#
_cell.length_a   1.000
_cell.length_b   1.000
_cell.length_c   1.000
_cell.angle_alpha   90.00
_cell.angle_beta   90.00
_cell.angle_gamma   90.00
#
_symmetry.space_group_name_H-M   'P 1'
#
loop_
_entity.id
_entity.type
_entity.pdbx_description
1 polymer ?
#
loop_
_entity_poly.entity_id
_entity_poly.type
_entity_poly.pdbx_seq_one_letter_code
_entity_poly.pdbx_strand_id
1 'polypeptide(L)'
;MSFLSKLFNKGPKPIIAKSHEGNLAILRANKAGPASPGAVKKPDVFYVTASVELGNTTTKSIVTATNLNTSECYLLNKTVKMTRDIRPPKANEEVFGKTVWGIELSKEAVADLVKDTVLESLKKCGVDKDEDLDFVVRSTGVTAGFATAKEAGQLVIALADGCLDAGIPPRKMSPAMSTSQLP
;
A
#
# COMPACT_ATOMS: atom_id res chain seq x y z
N MET A 1 -12.31 33.19 -10.32
CA MET A 1 -11.55 32.04 -9.79
C MET A 1 -12.41 31.32 -8.78
N SER A 2 -12.76 30.07 -9.08
CA SER A 2 -13.73 29.28 -8.29
C SER A 2 -13.18 28.93 -6.90
N PHE A 3 -14.03 28.99 -5.89
CA PHE A 3 -13.78 28.58 -4.50
C PHE A 3 -13.20 27.15 -4.40
N LEU A 4 -13.57 26.29 -5.32
CA LEU A 4 -13.06 24.90 -5.43
C LEU A 4 -11.56 24.80 -5.77
N SER A 5 -11.01 25.78 -6.54
CA SER A 5 -9.57 25.76 -6.87
C SER A 5 -8.67 26.04 -5.67
N LYS A 6 -9.21 26.68 -4.62
CA LYS A 6 -8.47 26.94 -3.37
C LYS A 6 -8.46 25.75 -2.41
N LEU A 7 -9.44 24.85 -2.50
CA LEU A 7 -9.51 23.65 -1.66
C LEU A 7 -8.50 22.56 -2.11
N PHE A 8 -8.23 22.48 -3.41
CA PHE A 8 -7.34 21.43 -3.97
C PHE A 8 -5.87 21.82 -4.02
N ASN A 9 -5.51 23.08 -3.71
CA ASN A 9 -4.16 23.58 -3.93
C ASN A 9 -3.26 23.60 -2.67
N LYS A 10 -3.69 23.03 -1.55
CA LYS A 10 -2.90 22.91 -0.33
C LYS A 10 -3.13 21.56 0.37
N GLY A 11 -2.97 20.47 -0.37
CA GLY A 11 -2.68 19.19 0.28
C GLY A 11 -1.34 19.31 1.03
N PRO A 12 -1.20 18.69 2.22
CA PRO A 12 0.06 18.71 2.94
C PRO A 12 1.15 18.15 2.02
N LYS A 13 2.26 18.87 1.89
CA LYS A 13 3.40 18.37 1.13
C LYS A 13 3.93 17.15 1.86
N PRO A 14 4.15 16.01 1.18
CA PRO A 14 4.74 14.85 1.82
C PRO A 14 6.11 15.24 2.35
N ILE A 15 6.32 15.09 3.65
CA ILE A 15 7.62 15.32 4.28
C ILE A 15 8.39 14.02 4.13
N ILE A 16 9.43 14.03 3.29
CA ILE A 16 10.36 12.91 3.16
C ILE A 16 11.25 12.91 4.40
N ALA A 17 11.08 11.92 5.22
CA ALA A 17 11.89 11.77 6.42
C ALA A 17 13.35 11.45 6.11
N LYS A 18 14.25 12.04 6.88
CA LYS A 18 15.71 11.84 6.73
C LYS A 18 16.17 10.45 7.20
N SER A 19 15.42 9.77 8.06
CA SER A 19 15.65 8.39 8.46
C SER A 19 14.35 7.69 8.87
N HIS A 20 14.21 6.41 8.52
CA HIS A 20 13.04 5.60 8.89
C HIS A 20 12.95 5.37 10.39
N GLU A 21 14.08 5.12 11.05
CA GLU A 21 14.15 4.84 12.49
C GLU A 21 13.69 6.02 13.34
N GLY A 22 14.08 7.24 12.96
CA GLY A 22 13.66 8.47 13.65
C GLY A 22 12.15 8.69 13.60
N ASN A 23 11.51 8.36 12.47
CA ASN A 23 10.07 8.54 12.31
C ASN A 23 9.28 7.50 13.07
N LEU A 24 9.73 6.26 13.07
CA LEU A 24 9.08 5.21 13.84
C LEU A 24 9.19 5.48 15.35
N ALA A 25 10.34 5.99 15.81
CA ALA A 25 10.51 6.40 17.20
C ALA A 25 9.54 7.53 17.59
N ILE A 26 9.34 8.52 16.69
CA ILE A 26 8.36 9.60 16.89
C ILE A 26 6.94 9.05 16.96
N LEU A 27 6.56 8.14 16.04
CA LEU A 27 5.25 7.50 16.03
C LEU A 27 4.97 6.75 17.34
N ARG A 28 5.93 5.97 17.81
CA ARG A 28 5.79 5.18 19.06
C ARG A 28 5.81 6.04 20.31
N ALA A 29 6.64 7.07 20.37
CA ALA A 29 6.65 8.01 21.48
C ALA A 29 5.33 8.77 21.61
N ASN A 30 4.70 9.13 20.49
CA ASN A 30 3.42 9.82 20.48
C ASN A 30 2.24 8.91 20.83
N LYS A 31 2.30 7.62 20.49
CA LYS A 31 1.32 6.61 20.95
C LYS A 31 1.43 6.32 22.45
N ALA A 32 2.60 6.48 23.06
CA ALA A 32 2.85 6.21 24.49
C ALA A 32 2.34 7.30 25.44
N GLY A 33 1.88 8.46 24.94
CA GLY A 33 1.35 9.57 25.74
C GLY A 33 2.42 10.56 26.24
N PRO A 34 2.04 11.69 26.89
CA PRO A 34 2.96 12.77 27.22
C PRO A 34 3.92 12.39 28.35
N ALA A 35 5.21 12.54 28.10
CA ALA A 35 6.29 12.24 29.04
C ALA A 35 6.58 13.36 30.07
N SER A 36 5.79 14.44 30.18
CA SER A 36 6.04 15.52 31.12
C SER A 36 4.79 16.28 31.58
N PRO A 37 4.61 16.54 32.88
CA PRO A 37 3.54 17.37 33.39
C PRO A 37 3.89 18.85 33.16
N GLY A 38 3.17 19.53 32.27
CA GLY A 38 3.30 20.96 32.10
C GLY A 38 2.83 21.57 30.78
N ALA A 39 2.80 20.83 29.71
CA ALA A 39 2.20 21.27 28.45
C ALA A 39 1.21 20.21 27.99
N VAL A 40 -0.08 20.51 28.07
CA VAL A 40 -1.15 19.66 27.52
C VAL A 40 -1.12 19.81 25.99
N LYS A 41 -0.05 19.34 25.32
CA LYS A 41 -0.12 19.00 23.91
C LYS A 41 -0.91 17.72 23.84
N LYS A 42 -2.07 17.73 23.17
CA LYS A 42 -2.72 16.48 22.78
C LYS A 42 -1.66 15.59 22.11
N PRO A 43 -1.56 14.30 22.49
CA PRO A 43 -0.62 13.41 21.83
C PRO A 43 -0.95 13.40 20.33
N ASP A 44 0.08 13.42 19.51
CA ASP A 44 -0.10 13.31 18.06
C ASP A 44 -0.71 11.93 17.76
N VAL A 45 -1.77 11.93 16.98
CA VAL A 45 -2.44 10.71 16.52
C VAL A 45 -2.03 10.47 15.08
N PHE A 46 -1.42 9.32 14.82
CA PHE A 46 -1.00 8.95 13.48
C PHE A 46 -1.91 7.86 12.90
N TYR A 47 -2.19 7.99 11.61
CA TYR A 47 -2.86 6.98 10.81
C TYR A 47 -1.84 6.41 9.83
N VAL A 48 -1.48 5.12 10.00
CA VAL A 48 -0.46 4.45 9.20
C VAL A 48 -1.13 3.66 8.08
N THR A 49 -0.79 4.00 6.86
CA THR A 49 -1.35 3.37 5.67
C THR A 49 -0.24 2.75 4.82
N ALA A 50 -0.45 1.52 4.38
CA ALA A 50 0.31 0.93 3.29
C ALA A 50 -0.52 0.97 2.00
N SER A 51 0.13 1.22 0.89
CA SER A 51 -0.45 0.97 -0.44
C SER A 51 0.35 -0.11 -1.14
N VAL A 52 -0.30 -0.96 -1.90
CA VAL A 52 0.34 -1.89 -2.83
C VAL A 52 -0.30 -1.76 -4.20
N GLU A 53 0.55 -1.59 -5.20
CA GLU A 53 0.14 -1.47 -6.59
C GLU A 53 0.87 -2.51 -7.43
N LEU A 54 0.12 -3.34 -8.14
CA LEU A 54 0.65 -4.17 -9.20
C LEU A 54 0.58 -3.39 -10.52
N GLY A 55 1.72 -2.95 -11.01
CA GLY A 55 1.85 -2.27 -12.30
C GLY A 55 2.36 -3.18 -13.40
N ASN A 56 2.29 -2.74 -14.65
CA ASN A 56 2.80 -3.50 -15.81
C ASN A 56 4.29 -3.81 -15.71
N THR A 57 5.08 -2.87 -15.21
CA THR A 57 6.55 -2.98 -15.14
C THR A 57 7.05 -3.19 -13.72
N THR A 58 6.42 -2.54 -12.74
CA THR A 58 6.86 -2.56 -11.34
C THR A 58 5.68 -2.78 -10.41
N THR A 59 5.91 -3.63 -9.42
CA THR A 59 5.03 -3.77 -8.25
C THR A 59 5.60 -2.93 -7.13
N LYS A 60 4.77 -2.06 -6.54
CA LYS A 60 5.22 -1.07 -5.55
C LYS A 60 4.44 -1.21 -4.27
N SER A 61 5.11 -0.95 -3.15
CA SER A 61 4.43 -0.70 -1.88
C SER A 61 4.99 0.57 -1.25
N ILE A 62 4.10 1.42 -0.77
CA ILE A 62 4.44 2.67 -0.09
C ILE A 62 3.78 2.64 1.28
N VAL A 63 4.56 2.94 2.32
CA VAL A 63 4.06 3.07 3.69
C VAL A 63 4.16 4.52 4.12
N THR A 64 3.05 5.07 4.59
CA THR A 64 2.94 6.46 5.06
C THR A 64 2.33 6.51 6.44
N ALA A 65 2.64 7.57 7.18
CA ALA A 65 1.98 7.92 8.42
C ALA A 65 1.43 9.35 8.30
N THR A 66 0.15 9.52 8.56
CA THR A 66 -0.50 10.83 8.55
C THR A 66 -0.79 11.26 9.99
N ASN A 67 -0.28 12.42 10.39
CA ASN A 67 -0.64 13.04 11.66
C ASN A 67 -2.05 13.62 11.53
N LEU A 68 -2.99 13.08 12.27
CA LEU A 68 -4.40 13.48 12.19
C LEU A 68 -4.67 14.86 12.83
N ASN A 69 -3.75 15.37 13.66
CA ASN A 69 -3.87 16.68 14.26
C ASN A 69 -3.41 17.81 13.33
N THR A 70 -2.34 17.56 12.54
CA THR A 70 -1.73 18.57 11.66
C THR A 70 -2.01 18.31 10.18
N SER A 71 -2.54 17.14 9.83
CA SER A 71 -2.68 16.65 8.44
C SER A 71 -1.34 16.52 7.69
N GLU A 72 -0.24 16.46 8.39
CA GLU A 72 1.08 16.18 7.79
C GLU A 72 1.21 14.70 7.47
N CYS A 73 1.71 14.40 6.28
CA CYS A 73 1.93 13.04 5.81
C CYS A 73 3.44 12.76 5.68
N TYR A 74 3.87 11.69 6.31
CA TYR A 74 5.26 11.23 6.34
C TYR A 74 5.40 9.96 5.50
N LEU A 75 6.35 9.96 4.56
CA LEU A 75 6.74 8.74 3.85
C LEU A 75 7.66 7.92 4.76
N LEU A 76 7.22 6.73 5.15
CA LEU A 76 8.00 5.81 5.98
C LEU A 76 8.87 4.89 5.13
N ASN A 77 8.31 4.32 4.06
CA ASN A 77 9.05 3.45 3.14
C ASN A 77 8.44 3.43 1.75
N LYS A 78 9.28 3.11 0.77
CA LYS A 78 8.89 2.75 -0.59
C LYS A 78 9.67 1.52 -1.03
N THR A 79 8.98 0.44 -1.32
CA THR A 79 9.53 -0.77 -1.91
C THR A 79 9.08 -0.88 -3.37
N VAL A 80 10.01 -1.24 -4.25
CA VAL A 80 9.73 -1.44 -5.67
C VAL A 80 10.35 -2.77 -6.08
N LYS A 81 9.56 -3.62 -6.72
CA LYS A 81 9.98 -4.87 -7.36
C LYS A 81 9.67 -4.81 -8.85
N MET A 82 10.41 -5.53 -9.66
CA MET A 82 10.05 -5.68 -11.07
C MET A 82 8.91 -6.69 -11.18
N THR A 83 7.83 -6.32 -11.86
CA THR A 83 6.69 -7.24 -12.06
C THR A 83 7.08 -8.47 -12.87
N ARG A 84 8.10 -8.36 -13.73
CA ARG A 84 8.66 -9.51 -14.48
C ARG A 84 9.32 -10.57 -13.61
N ASP A 85 9.65 -10.24 -12.36
CA ASP A 85 10.28 -11.17 -11.41
C ASP A 85 9.22 -12.03 -10.67
N ILE A 86 7.94 -11.92 -11.05
CA ILE A 86 6.89 -12.79 -10.56
C ILE A 86 7.23 -14.25 -10.89
N ARG A 87 7.03 -15.15 -9.93
CA ARG A 87 7.25 -16.56 -10.19
C ARG A 87 6.29 -17.10 -11.26
N PRO A 88 6.71 -18.09 -12.04
CA PRO A 88 5.79 -18.75 -12.97
C PRO A 88 4.69 -19.50 -12.22
N PRO A 89 3.52 -19.68 -12.85
CA PRO A 89 2.47 -20.56 -12.33
C PRO A 89 2.97 -21.97 -12.12
N LYS A 90 2.50 -22.65 -11.06
CA LYS A 90 2.71 -24.07 -10.85
C LYS A 90 1.72 -24.88 -11.70
N ALA A 91 1.99 -26.19 -11.87
CA ALA A 91 1.18 -27.06 -12.74
C ALA A 91 -0.32 -27.13 -12.37
N ASN A 92 -0.67 -26.86 -11.12
CA ASN A 92 -2.04 -26.87 -10.61
C ASN A 92 -2.69 -25.48 -10.48
N GLU A 93 -2.00 -24.43 -10.92
CA GLU A 93 -2.48 -23.06 -10.85
C GLU A 93 -3.09 -22.63 -12.19
N GLU A 94 -4.28 -22.04 -12.16
CA GLU A 94 -4.96 -21.53 -13.34
C GLU A 94 -4.31 -20.22 -13.81
N VAL A 95 -3.89 -20.19 -15.07
CA VAL A 95 -3.40 -18.98 -15.72
C VAL A 95 -4.58 -18.12 -16.13
N PHE A 96 -4.64 -16.88 -15.67
CA PHE A 96 -5.71 -15.95 -16.03
C PHE A 96 -5.27 -14.78 -16.92
N GLY A 97 -3.97 -14.58 -17.13
CA GLY A 97 -3.46 -13.51 -17.96
C GLY A 97 -1.95 -13.57 -18.13
N LYS A 98 -1.40 -12.54 -18.77
CA LYS A 98 0.05 -12.40 -18.97
C LYS A 98 0.51 -10.97 -18.75
N THR A 99 1.76 -10.82 -18.29
CA THR A 99 2.41 -9.50 -18.23
C THR A 99 2.70 -8.99 -19.64
N VAL A 100 3.12 -7.72 -19.73
CA VAL A 100 3.60 -7.12 -21.00
C VAL A 100 4.82 -7.83 -21.59
N TRP A 101 5.54 -8.64 -20.81
CA TRP A 101 6.65 -9.49 -21.26
C TRP A 101 6.22 -10.92 -21.60
N GLY A 102 4.91 -11.21 -21.61
CA GLY A 102 4.39 -12.54 -21.91
C GLY A 102 4.50 -13.54 -20.75
N ILE A 103 4.87 -13.11 -19.55
CA ILE A 103 4.95 -13.98 -18.36
C ILE A 103 3.53 -14.28 -17.89
N GLU A 104 3.21 -15.56 -17.76
CA GLU A 104 1.91 -16.02 -17.31
C GLU A 104 1.64 -15.68 -15.85
N LEU A 105 0.40 -15.32 -15.56
CA LEU A 105 -0.06 -14.92 -14.23
C LEU A 105 -1.08 -15.94 -13.73
N SER A 106 -0.80 -16.52 -12.57
CA SER A 106 -1.79 -17.21 -11.75
C SER A 106 -2.19 -16.32 -10.57
N LYS A 107 -3.36 -16.60 -10.00
CA LYS A 107 -3.84 -15.88 -8.82
C LYS A 107 -2.86 -16.03 -7.64
N GLU A 108 -2.35 -17.22 -7.45
CA GLU A 108 -1.41 -17.57 -6.39
C GLU A 108 -0.04 -16.87 -6.58
N ALA A 109 0.47 -16.83 -7.81
CA ALA A 109 1.73 -16.15 -8.09
C ALA A 109 1.66 -14.64 -7.84
N VAL A 110 0.53 -14.03 -8.22
CA VAL A 110 0.27 -12.60 -7.93
C VAL A 110 0.11 -12.37 -6.44
N ALA A 111 -0.63 -13.22 -5.74
CA ALA A 111 -0.82 -13.14 -4.29
C ALA A 111 0.53 -13.22 -3.54
N ASP A 112 1.39 -14.16 -3.91
CA ASP A 112 2.74 -14.30 -3.34
C ASP A 112 3.56 -13.01 -3.53
N LEU A 113 3.58 -12.45 -4.75
CA LEU A 113 4.32 -11.21 -5.03
C LEU A 113 3.80 -10.02 -4.19
N VAL A 114 2.49 -9.89 -4.07
CA VAL A 114 1.83 -8.84 -3.27
C VAL A 114 2.16 -9.00 -1.79
N LYS A 115 1.97 -10.20 -1.24
CA LYS A 115 2.31 -10.55 0.13
C LYS A 115 3.75 -10.17 0.47
N ASP A 116 4.70 -10.67 -0.34
CA ASP A 116 6.12 -10.43 -0.12
C ASP A 116 6.48 -8.95 -0.22
N THR A 117 5.84 -8.21 -1.14
CA THR A 117 6.08 -6.78 -1.32
C THR A 117 5.59 -5.97 -0.13
N VAL A 118 4.39 -6.29 0.37
CA VAL A 118 3.80 -5.61 1.54
C VAL A 118 4.61 -5.91 2.80
N LEU A 119 4.88 -7.19 3.09
CA LEU A 119 5.63 -7.59 4.28
C LEU A 119 7.06 -7.02 4.29
N GLU A 120 7.73 -7.02 3.14
CA GLU A 120 9.05 -6.40 3.00
C GLU A 120 9.00 -4.90 3.26
N SER A 121 7.96 -4.22 2.74
CA SER A 121 7.79 -2.78 2.93
C SER A 121 7.56 -2.41 4.40
N LEU A 122 6.69 -3.13 5.10
CA LEU A 122 6.44 -2.95 6.52
C LEU A 122 7.69 -3.23 7.36
N LYS A 123 8.38 -4.35 7.07
CA LYS A 123 9.63 -4.73 7.76
C LYS A 123 10.71 -3.67 7.62
N LYS A 124 10.90 -3.10 6.43
CA LYS A 124 11.93 -2.08 6.16
C LYS A 124 11.73 -0.79 6.97
N CYS A 125 10.50 -0.43 7.30
CA CYS A 125 10.22 0.72 8.14
C CYS A 125 9.89 0.34 9.59
N GLY A 126 9.96 -0.94 9.95
CA GLY A 126 9.71 -1.41 11.31
C GLY A 126 8.26 -1.25 11.78
N VAL A 127 7.32 -1.12 10.85
CA VAL A 127 5.88 -1.04 11.14
C VAL A 127 5.35 -2.43 11.43
N ASP A 128 4.76 -2.61 12.60
CA ASP A 128 4.04 -3.83 12.93
C ASP A 128 2.65 -3.83 12.27
N LYS A 129 2.32 -4.93 11.55
CA LYS A 129 1.07 -5.04 10.80
C LYS A 129 -0.19 -5.09 11.69
N ASP A 130 -0.04 -5.60 12.91
CA ASP A 130 -1.15 -5.80 13.84
C ASP A 130 -1.35 -4.57 14.73
N GLU A 131 -0.25 -3.99 15.24
CA GLU A 131 -0.25 -2.89 16.20
C GLU A 131 -0.20 -1.50 15.56
N ASP A 132 0.63 -1.31 14.51
CA ASP A 132 0.90 0.01 13.95
C ASP A 132 0.09 0.29 12.68
N LEU A 133 -0.14 -0.72 11.83
CA LEU A 133 -0.79 -0.55 10.54
C LEU A 133 -2.30 -0.40 10.71
N ASP A 134 -2.84 0.72 10.25
CA ASP A 134 -4.29 0.98 10.29
C ASP A 134 -5.00 0.47 9.04
N PHE A 135 -4.40 0.67 7.84
CA PHE A 135 -5.10 0.37 6.61
C PHE A 135 -4.17 0.03 5.44
N VAL A 136 -4.68 -0.79 4.51
CA VAL A 136 -4.01 -1.12 3.24
C VAL A 136 -4.89 -0.78 2.05
N VAL A 137 -4.33 -0.02 1.12
CA VAL A 137 -4.95 0.29 -0.17
C VAL A 137 -4.32 -0.60 -1.23
N ARG A 138 -5.15 -1.33 -1.96
CA ARG A 138 -4.74 -2.17 -3.08
C ARG A 138 -5.13 -1.52 -4.38
N SER A 139 -4.19 -1.38 -5.30
CA SER A 139 -4.47 -0.82 -6.63
C SER A 139 -3.77 -1.63 -7.72
N THR A 140 -4.23 -1.46 -8.91
CA THR A 140 -3.60 -2.02 -10.10
C THR A 140 -3.65 -1.01 -11.25
N GLY A 141 -2.50 -0.83 -11.91
CA GLY A 141 -2.39 -0.13 -13.18
C GLY A 141 -2.31 -1.10 -14.36
N VAL A 142 -2.43 -2.40 -14.11
CA VAL A 142 -2.32 -3.43 -15.14
C VAL A 142 -3.67 -3.56 -15.86
N THR A 143 -3.81 -2.84 -16.96
CA THR A 143 -4.93 -3.03 -17.88
C THR A 143 -4.47 -3.62 -19.23
N ALA A 144 -3.19 -3.46 -19.55
CA ALA A 144 -2.60 -3.97 -20.79
C ALA A 144 -2.27 -5.46 -20.63
N GLY A 145 -3.07 -6.33 -21.15
CA GLY A 145 -2.88 -7.79 -21.09
C GLY A 145 -4.10 -8.55 -20.59
N PHE A 146 -5.12 -7.83 -20.11
CA PHE A 146 -6.40 -8.43 -19.77
C PHE A 146 -7.43 -8.08 -20.85
N ALA A 147 -7.89 -9.12 -21.55
CA ALA A 147 -8.86 -8.97 -22.62
C ALA A 147 -10.30 -8.94 -22.11
N THR A 148 -10.54 -9.35 -20.85
CA THR A 148 -11.88 -9.57 -20.31
C THR A 148 -12.04 -9.04 -18.89
N ALA A 149 -13.27 -8.67 -18.53
CA ALA A 149 -13.63 -8.30 -17.16
C ALA A 149 -13.37 -9.45 -16.14
N LYS A 150 -13.44 -10.71 -16.60
CA LYS A 150 -13.14 -11.89 -15.76
C LYS A 150 -11.66 -11.88 -15.34
N GLU A 151 -10.75 -11.66 -16.28
CA GLU A 151 -9.30 -11.59 -16.02
C GLU A 151 -8.94 -10.44 -15.08
N ALA A 152 -9.53 -9.27 -15.31
CA ALA A 152 -9.38 -8.13 -14.41
C ALA A 152 -9.91 -8.45 -13.00
N GLY A 153 -11.05 -9.14 -12.90
CA GLY A 153 -11.61 -9.61 -11.63
C GLY A 153 -10.68 -10.57 -10.90
N GLN A 154 -10.04 -11.50 -11.60
CA GLN A 154 -9.06 -12.43 -11.02
C GLN A 154 -7.86 -11.69 -10.43
N LEU A 155 -7.38 -10.65 -11.11
CA LEU A 155 -6.29 -9.80 -10.61
C LEU A 155 -6.68 -9.08 -9.31
N VAL A 156 -7.88 -8.50 -9.24
CA VAL A 156 -8.37 -7.82 -8.03
C VAL A 156 -8.47 -8.79 -6.85
N ILE A 157 -8.94 -10.02 -7.10
CA ILE A 157 -8.99 -11.08 -6.09
C ILE A 157 -7.57 -11.46 -5.63
N ALA A 158 -6.64 -11.66 -6.57
CA ALA A 158 -5.26 -12.01 -6.24
C ALA A 158 -4.56 -10.94 -5.37
N LEU A 159 -4.84 -9.66 -5.62
CA LEU A 159 -4.36 -8.56 -4.78
C LEU A 159 -4.92 -8.64 -3.35
N ALA A 160 -6.19 -9.05 -3.22
CA ALA A 160 -6.81 -9.26 -1.91
C ALA A 160 -6.18 -10.45 -1.18
N ASP A 161 -6.08 -11.59 -1.87
CA ASP A 161 -5.51 -12.82 -1.33
C ASP A 161 -4.08 -12.58 -0.83
N GLY A 162 -3.25 -11.85 -1.59
CA GLY A 162 -1.89 -11.51 -1.15
C GLY A 162 -1.85 -10.69 0.14
N CYS A 163 -2.79 -9.77 0.34
CA CYS A 163 -2.90 -9.04 1.61
C CYS A 163 -3.42 -9.94 2.75
N LEU A 164 -4.38 -10.83 2.47
CA LEU A 164 -4.87 -11.82 3.44
C LEU A 164 -3.75 -12.77 3.87
N ASP A 165 -2.97 -13.27 2.93
CA ASP A 165 -1.82 -14.14 3.17
C ASP A 165 -0.68 -13.42 3.93
N ALA A 166 -0.61 -12.10 3.84
CA ALA A 166 0.24 -11.27 4.69
C ALA A 166 -0.31 -11.13 6.13
N GLY A 167 -1.49 -11.67 6.41
CA GLY A 167 -2.17 -11.58 7.71
C GLY A 167 -2.91 -10.25 7.93
N ILE A 168 -3.22 -9.52 6.86
CA ILE A 168 -3.98 -8.26 6.94
C ILE A 168 -5.47 -8.59 6.82
N PRO A 169 -6.29 -8.29 7.83
CA PRO A 169 -7.71 -8.66 7.82
C PRO A 169 -8.51 -7.79 6.84
N PRO A 170 -9.63 -8.30 6.27
CA PRO A 170 -10.45 -7.58 5.30
C PRO A 170 -10.89 -6.18 5.74
N ARG A 171 -11.15 -5.98 7.04
CA ARG A 171 -11.55 -4.69 7.59
C ARG A 171 -10.47 -3.60 7.50
N LYS A 172 -9.20 -4.01 7.33
CA LYS A 172 -8.06 -3.11 7.17
C LYS A 172 -7.66 -2.89 5.71
N MET A 173 -8.46 -3.28 4.73
CA MET A 173 -8.08 -3.13 3.32
C MET A 173 -9.23 -2.64 2.43
N SER A 174 -8.89 -1.91 1.37
CA SER A 174 -9.82 -1.48 0.32
C SER A 174 -9.16 -1.53 -1.05
N PRO A 175 -9.91 -1.86 -2.11
CA PRO A 175 -9.46 -1.63 -3.46
C PRO A 175 -9.47 -0.13 -3.77
N ALA A 176 -8.46 0.34 -4.50
CA ALA A 176 -8.50 1.62 -5.18
C ALA A 176 -8.40 1.34 -6.69
N MET A 177 -9.47 1.60 -7.40
CA MET A 177 -9.51 1.49 -8.86
C MET A 177 -9.76 2.88 -9.43
N SER A 178 -9.02 3.26 -10.48
CA SER A 178 -9.33 4.48 -11.20
C SER A 178 -10.62 4.29 -12.02
N THR A 179 -11.38 5.37 -12.22
CA THR A 179 -12.60 5.34 -13.04
C THR A 179 -12.34 4.90 -14.48
N SER A 180 -11.11 5.05 -14.97
CA SER A 180 -10.69 4.56 -16.29
C SER A 180 -10.47 3.04 -16.37
N GLN A 181 -10.53 2.35 -15.24
CA GLN A 181 -10.37 0.88 -15.13
C GLN A 181 -11.70 0.17 -14.88
N LEU A 182 -12.77 0.91 -14.72
CA LEU A 182 -14.11 0.35 -14.69
C LEU A 182 -14.59 0.14 -16.13
N PRO A 183 -15.13 -1.05 -16.45
CA PRO A 183 -15.70 -1.33 -17.77
C PRO A 183 -16.89 -0.46 -18.08
#